data_9ebb6fe66fead25e84badcee3bffd6f8
#
_entry.id   9ebb6fe66fead25e84badcee3bffd6f8
#
_cell.length_a   1.000
_cell.length_b   1.000
_cell.length_c   1.000
_cell.angle_alpha   90.00
_cell.angle_beta   90.00
_cell.angle_gamma   90.00
#
_symmetry.space_group_name_H-M   'P 1'
#
loop_
_entity.id
_entity.type
_entity.pdbx_description
1 polymer ?
#
loop_
_entity_poly.entity_id
_entity_poly.type
_entity_poly.pdbx_seq_one_letter_code
_entity_poly.pdbx_strand_id
1 'polypeptide(L)' 'MSTCVFIQIRCKPGTTYIVAENIALREIHSELYSTSGEYDLLMKLYIPKGEDVGVFINDNLLDIEGIERSLTTMTFKVF' A
#
# COMPACT_ATOMS: atom_id res chain seq x y z
N MET A 1 1.79 -8.70 -18.04
CA MET A 1 0.62 -8.07 -17.39
C MET A 1 0.85 -7.98 -15.89
N SER A 2 0.16 -7.05 -15.25
CA SER A 2 0.25 -6.86 -13.81
C SER A 2 -1.16 -6.71 -13.23
N THR A 3 -1.26 -6.90 -11.93
CA THR A 3 -2.54 -6.77 -11.23
C THR A 3 -2.55 -5.46 -10.46
N CYS A 4 -3.56 -4.64 -10.72
CA CYS A 4 -3.75 -3.40 -9.99
C CYS A 4 -4.42 -3.70 -8.66
N VAL A 5 -3.85 -3.18 -7.57
CA VAL A 5 -4.46 -3.28 -6.25
C VAL A 5 -4.43 -1.94 -5.55
N PHE A 6 -5.38 -1.74 -4.66
CA PHE A 6 -5.42 -0.57 -3.78
C PHE A 6 -5.22 -1.03 -2.35
N ILE A 7 -4.42 -0.30 -1.61
CA ILE A 7 -4.15 -0.62 -0.20
C ILE A 7 -4.43 0.62 0.64
N GLN A 8 -5.31 0.46 1.62
CA GLN A 8 -5.53 1.48 2.63
C GLN A 8 -4.70 1.12 3.85
N ILE A 9 -4.00 2.10 4.40
CA ILE A 9 -3.04 1.86 5.48
C ILE A 9 -3.40 2.74 6.66
N ARG A 10 -3.53 2.11 7.83
CA ARG A 10 -3.66 2.81 9.09
C ARG A 10 -2.30 2.84 9.77
N CYS A 11 -1.84 4.03 10.12
CA CYS A 11 -0.56 4.23 10.76
C CYS A 11 -0.74 4.47 12.26
N LYS A 12 0.29 4.15 13.03
CA LYS A 12 0.32 4.55 14.44
C LYS A 12 0.25 6.06 14.54
N PRO A 13 -0.39 6.61 15.58
CA PRO A 13 -0.55 8.05 15.73
C PRO A 13 0.78 8.80 15.56
N GLY A 14 0.76 9.84 14.75
CA GLY A 14 1.92 10.70 14.50
C GLY A 14 2.95 10.16 13.54
N THR A 15 2.73 8.98 12.93
CA THR A 15 3.74 8.36 12.05
C THR A 15 3.37 8.39 10.57
N THR A 16 2.20 8.93 10.22
CA THR A 16 1.68 8.85 8.84
C THR A 16 2.68 9.30 7.78
N TYR A 17 3.27 10.46 7.92
CA TYR A 17 4.15 11.00 6.88
C TYR A 17 5.51 10.31 6.85
N ILE A 18 5.98 9.83 7.99
CA ILE A 18 7.21 9.02 8.02
C ILE A 18 7.01 7.67 7.34
N VAL A 19 5.84 7.05 7.57
CA VAL A 19 5.48 5.81 6.87
C VAL A 19 5.37 6.04 5.37
N ALA A 20 4.68 7.11 4.97
CA ALA A 20 4.54 7.45 3.55
C ALA A 20 5.89 7.68 2.88
N GLU A 21 6.80 8.36 3.56
CA GLU A 21 8.16 8.60 3.07
C GLU A 21 8.92 7.30 2.88
N ASN A 22 8.81 6.38 3.83
CA ASN A 22 9.46 5.06 3.72
C ASN A 22 8.87 4.21 2.60
N ILE A 23 7.56 4.29 2.37
CA ILE A 23 6.93 3.64 1.22
C ILE A 23 7.46 4.23 -0.08
N ALA A 24 7.53 5.56 -0.15
CA ALA A 24 7.99 6.25 -1.35
C ALA A 24 9.43 5.87 -1.71
N LEU A 25 10.28 5.70 -0.71
CA LEU A 25 11.67 5.30 -0.92
C LEU A 25 11.81 3.90 -1.53
N ARG A 26 10.83 3.03 -1.33
CA ARG A 26 10.84 1.68 -1.91
C ARG A 26 10.38 1.65 -3.36
N GLU A 27 9.79 2.73 -3.84
CA GLU A 27 9.34 2.87 -5.22
C GLU A 27 8.41 1.76 -5.71
N ILE A 28 7.59 1.21 -4.81
CA ILE A 28 6.63 0.15 -5.17
C ILE A 28 5.27 0.69 -5.57
N HIS A 29 4.99 1.95 -5.23
CA HIS A 29 3.68 2.56 -5.48
C HIS A 29 3.59 3.16 -6.88
N SER A 30 2.38 3.14 -7.43
CA SER A 30 2.02 3.94 -8.60
C SER A 30 1.52 5.31 -8.15
N GLU A 31 0.67 5.32 -7.12
CA GLU A 31 0.13 6.53 -6.51
C GLU A 31 0.07 6.32 -5.00
N LEU A 32 0.32 7.37 -4.24
CA LEU A 32 0.28 7.33 -2.79
C LEU A 32 -0.25 8.65 -2.27
N TYR A 33 -1.32 8.59 -1.49
CA TYR A 33 -1.99 9.76 -0.94
C TYR A 33 -2.18 9.63 0.56
N SER A 34 -2.09 10.75 1.28
CA SER A 34 -2.63 10.81 2.61
C SER A 34 -4.13 11.12 2.53
N THR A 35 -4.92 10.51 3.39
CA THR A 35 -6.37 10.60 3.31
C THR A 35 -6.98 10.88 4.67
N SER A 36 -8.22 11.38 4.65
CA SER A 36 -9.03 11.49 5.84
C SER A 36 -9.77 10.19 6.10
N GLY A 37 -10.38 10.08 7.26
CA GLY A 37 -11.20 8.93 7.62
C GLY A 37 -10.46 7.91 8.46
N GLU A 38 -10.88 6.68 8.38
CA GLU A 38 -10.37 5.61 9.23
C GLU A 38 -8.94 5.19 8.89
N TYR A 39 -8.55 5.33 7.63
CA TYR A 39 -7.20 5.02 7.18
C TYR A 39 -6.45 6.30 6.85
N ASP A 40 -5.14 6.28 7.06
CA ASP A 40 -4.29 7.46 6.93
C ASP A 40 -3.70 7.62 5.53
N LEU A 41 -3.46 6.49 4.84
CA LEU A 41 -2.85 6.47 3.51
C LEU A 41 -3.67 5.60 2.57
N LEU A 42 -3.67 5.99 1.29
CA LEU A 42 -4.24 5.19 0.20
C LEU A 42 -3.16 5.03 -0.85
N MET A 43 -2.86 3.78 -1.19
CA MET A 43 -1.85 3.47 -2.19
C MET A 43 -2.45 2.66 -3.34
N LYS A 44 -2.04 3.01 -4.55
CA LYS A 44 -2.30 2.21 -5.74
C LYS A 44 -0.98 1.62 -6.20
N LEU A 45 -0.96 0.33 -6.51
CA LEU A 45 0.23 -0.31 -7.04
C LEU A 45 -0.13 -1.42 -8.01
N TYR A 46 0.85 -1.80 -8.83
CA TYR A 46 0.71 -2.89 -9.77
C TYR A 46 1.62 -4.04 -9.34
N ILE A 47 1.01 -5.19 -9.06
CA ILE A 47 1.75 -6.39 -8.68
C ILE A 47 2.17 -7.10 -9.96
N PRO A 48 3.47 -7.42 -10.13
CA PRO A 48 3.95 -8.09 -11.33
C PRO A 48 3.24 -9.43 -11.57
N LYS A 49 3.05 -9.76 -12.83
CA LYS A 49 2.48 -11.05 -13.21
C LYS A 49 3.30 -12.20 -12.63
N GLY A 50 2.62 -13.18 -12.07
CA GLY A 50 3.26 -14.35 -11.48
C GLY A 50 3.62 -14.19 -10.01
N GLU A 51 3.54 -12.98 -9.48
CA GLU A 51 3.75 -12.74 -8.07
C GLU A 51 2.47 -12.97 -7.28
N ASP A 52 2.59 -13.58 -6.11
CA ASP A 52 1.47 -13.71 -5.18
C ASP A 52 1.24 -12.35 -4.51
N VAL A 53 0.02 -11.84 -4.62
CA VAL A 53 -0.30 -10.50 -4.11
C VAL A 53 -0.04 -10.38 -2.60
N GLY A 54 -0.51 -11.36 -1.83
CA GLY A 54 -0.33 -11.33 -0.38
C GLY A 54 1.13 -11.37 0.04
N VAL A 55 1.90 -12.25 -0.61
CA VAL A 55 3.33 -12.37 -0.33
C VAL A 55 4.07 -11.09 -0.71
N PHE A 56 3.76 -10.54 -1.88
CA PHE A 56 4.39 -9.28 -2.33
C PHE A 56 4.15 -8.15 -1.34
N ILE A 57 2.92 -7.98 -0.89
CA ILE A 57 2.56 -6.93 0.06
C ILE A 57 3.26 -7.17 1.40
N ASN A 58 3.25 -8.39 1.88
CA ASN A 58 3.91 -8.73 3.14
C ASN A 58 5.41 -8.42 3.10
N ASP A 59 6.07 -8.80 2.02
CA ASP A 59 7.52 -8.67 1.90
C ASP A 59 7.98 -7.25 1.59
N ASN A 60 7.16 -6.47 0.89
CA ASN A 60 7.56 -5.15 0.38
C ASN A 60 6.92 -3.97 1.11
N LEU A 61 5.88 -4.19 1.87
CA LEU A 61 5.15 -3.11 2.53
C LEU A 61 5.01 -3.30 4.05
N LEU A 62 4.56 -4.47 4.48
CA LEU A 62 4.10 -4.65 5.86
C LEU A 62 5.22 -4.72 6.89
N ASP A 63 6.46 -4.78 6.47
CA ASP A 63 7.62 -4.69 7.36
C ASP A 63 8.00 -3.25 7.73
N ILE A 64 7.35 -2.27 7.13
CA ILE A 64 7.62 -0.86 7.43
C ILE A 64 7.08 -0.52 8.82
N GLU A 65 7.96 0.00 9.66
CA GLU A 65 7.58 0.41 11.01
C GLU A 65 6.58 1.55 10.97
N GLY A 66 5.59 1.49 11.84
CA GLY A 66 4.53 2.49 11.93
C GLY A 66 3.23 2.06 11.28
N ILE A 67 3.23 1.04 10.44
CA ILE A 67 2.00 0.49 9.88
C ILE A 67 1.30 -0.33 10.95
N GLU A 68 0.08 0.08 11.29
CA GLU A 68 -0.73 -0.61 12.29
C GLU A 68 -1.66 -1.64 11.65
N ARG A 69 -2.28 -1.27 10.53
CA ARG A 69 -3.25 -2.13 9.85
C ARG A 69 -3.33 -1.75 8.38
N SER A 70 -3.61 -2.73 7.53
CA SER A 70 -3.81 -2.50 6.12
C SER A 70 -5.04 -3.23 5.62
N LEU A 71 -5.65 -2.68 4.57
CA LEU A 71 -6.77 -3.29 3.87
C LEU A 71 -6.47 -3.25 2.39
N THR A 72 -6.31 -4.43 1.80
CA THR A 72 -6.03 -4.57 0.38
C THR A 72 -7.31 -4.83 -0.40
N THR A 73 -7.52 -4.04 -1.46
CA THR A 73 -8.63 -4.23 -2.37
C THR A 73 -8.09 -4.72 -3.71
N MET A 74 -8.48 -5.92 -4.08
CA MET A 74 -8.15 -6.48 -5.39
C MET A 74 -9.07 -5.88 -6.44
N THR A 75 -8.55 -5.67 -7.64
CA THR A 75 -9.35 -5.22 -8.77
C THR A 75 -9.51 -6.34 -9.78
N PHE A 76 -10.61 -6.31 -10.54
CA PHE A 76 -10.89 -7.34 -11.53
C PHE A 76 -10.88 -6.81 -12.95
N LYS A 77 -11.58 -5.73 -13.21
CA LYS A 77 -11.71 -5.20 -14.57
C LYS A 77 -11.66 -3.68 -14.57
N VAL A 78 -10.92 -3.14 -15.53
CA VAL A 78 -10.87 -1.70 -15.78
C VAL A 78 -11.94 -1.36 -16.80
N PHE A 79 -12.69 -0.31 -16.54
CA PHE A 79 -13.70 0.18 -17.48
C PHE A 79 -13.27 1.48 -18.13
#